data_b11a498ea3fd605c70eb1edce56ea8fc
#
_entry.id   b11a498ea3fd605c70eb1edce56ea8fc
#
_cell.length_a   1.000
_cell.length_b   1.000
_cell.length_c   1.000
_cell.angle_alpha   90.00
_cell.angle_beta   90.00
_cell.angle_gamma   90.00
#
_symmetry.space_group_name_H-M   'P 1'
#
loop_
_entity.id
_entity.type
_entity.pdbx_description
1 polymer ?
#
loop_
_entity_poly.entity_id
_entity_poly.type
_entity_poly.pdbx_seq_one_letter_code
_entity_poly.pdbx_strand_id
1 'polypeptide(L)'
;MNAESIKHAIAAALPCAHLEVRGDGQHWFATIVSPAFEGQRALARHRLVYAAVGEHLRSDALHALSMQTYTPAEYEKILNS
;
A
#
# COMPACT_ATOMS: atom_id res chain seq x y z
N MET A 1 -1.58 -4.68 16.23
CA MET A 1 -1.53 -4.09 14.88
C MET A 1 -2.89 -4.15 14.24
N ASN A 2 -3.28 -3.09 13.55
CA ASN A 2 -4.57 -3.00 12.89
C ASN A 2 -4.44 -2.23 11.56
N ALA A 3 -5.53 -2.18 10.82
CA ALA A 3 -5.54 -1.52 9.50
C ALA A 3 -5.16 -0.03 9.59
N GLU A 4 -5.58 0.66 10.64
CA GLU A 4 -5.27 2.06 10.85
C GLU A 4 -3.77 2.30 11.03
N SER A 5 -3.10 1.43 11.78
CA SER A 5 -1.64 1.53 11.99
C SER A 5 -0.89 1.39 10.66
N ILE A 6 -1.31 0.44 9.84
CA ILE A 6 -0.72 0.20 8.52
C ILE A 6 -0.96 1.40 7.62
N LYS A 7 -2.18 1.91 7.61
CA LYS A 7 -2.56 3.07 6.80
C LYS A 7 -1.73 4.30 7.18
N HIS A 8 -1.57 4.56 8.47
CA HIS A 8 -0.76 5.67 8.95
C HIS A 8 0.70 5.56 8.52
N ALA A 9 1.27 4.35 8.61
CA ALA A 9 2.66 4.13 8.20
C ALA A 9 2.86 4.40 6.72
N ILE A 10 1.93 3.95 5.87
CA ILE A 10 2.01 4.19 4.43
C ILE A 10 1.85 5.68 4.13
N ALA A 11 0.85 6.32 4.72
CA ALA A 11 0.57 7.74 4.49
C ALA A 11 1.73 8.64 4.94
N ALA A 12 2.44 8.25 5.98
CA ALA A 12 3.58 9.01 6.47
C ALA A 12 4.79 8.93 5.53
N ALA A 13 4.91 7.83 4.78
CA ALA A 13 6.08 7.58 3.93
C ALA A 13 5.85 7.95 2.46
N LEU A 14 4.61 7.88 1.97
CA LEU A 14 4.28 8.08 0.56
C LEU A 14 3.14 9.08 0.40
N PRO A 15 3.23 9.99 -0.57
CA PRO A 15 2.08 10.83 -0.91
C PRO A 15 1.03 9.95 -1.58
N CYS A 16 -0.17 9.88 -1.02
CA CYS A 16 -1.24 9.02 -1.54
C CYS A 16 -2.42 9.85 -2.02
N ALA A 17 -2.82 9.62 -3.27
CA ALA A 17 -4.05 10.19 -3.81
C ALA A 17 -5.27 9.42 -3.29
N HIS A 18 -5.07 8.12 -3.03
CA HIS A 18 -6.08 7.28 -2.42
C HIS A 18 -5.36 6.18 -1.64
N LEU A 19 -5.88 5.86 -0.48
CA LEU A 19 -5.27 4.84 0.38
C LEU A 19 -6.37 4.16 1.17
N GLU A 20 -6.47 2.85 1.01
CA GLU A 20 -7.44 2.05 1.71
C GLU A 20 -6.75 0.82 2.25
N VAL A 21 -6.93 0.54 3.53
CA VAL A 21 -6.39 -0.64 4.18
C VAL A 21 -7.51 -1.30 4.98
N ARG A 22 -7.68 -2.60 4.78
CA ARG A 22 -8.66 -3.39 5.52
C ARG A 22 -8.05 -4.74 5.88
N GLY A 23 -8.62 -5.40 6.86
CA GLY A 23 -8.14 -6.70 7.27
C GLY A 23 -8.97 -7.29 8.38
N ASP A 24 -8.70 -8.57 8.67
CA ASP A 24 -9.40 -9.36 9.69
C ASP A 24 -8.55 -9.62 10.93
N GLY A 25 -7.39 -8.97 11.03
CA GLY A 25 -6.44 -9.19 12.12
C GLY A 25 -5.37 -10.21 11.80
N GLN A 26 -5.55 -11.02 10.77
CA GLN A 26 -4.56 -12.01 10.32
C GLN A 26 -4.06 -11.70 8.92
N HIS A 27 -4.92 -11.14 8.07
CA HIS A 27 -4.58 -10.75 6.71
C HIS A 27 -5.01 -9.31 6.48
N TRP A 28 -4.19 -8.56 5.76
CA TRP A 28 -4.45 -7.17 5.42
C TRP A 28 -4.42 -6.97 3.91
N PHE A 29 -5.28 -6.10 3.43
CA PHE A 29 -5.40 -5.77 2.02
C PHE A 29 -5.31 -4.26 1.87
N ALA A 30 -4.35 -3.80 1.08
CA ALA A 30 -4.12 -2.38 0.87
C ALA A 30 -4.31 -2.03 -0.60
N THR A 31 -5.03 -0.93 -0.85
CA THR A 31 -5.08 -0.31 -2.17
C THR A 31 -4.39 1.04 -2.04
N ILE A 32 -3.31 1.22 -2.78
CA ILE A 32 -2.43 2.38 -2.63
C ILE A 32 -2.30 3.07 -3.98
N VAL A 33 -2.73 4.30 -4.05
CA VAL A 33 -2.61 5.13 -5.25
C VAL A 33 -1.65 6.26 -4.94
N SER A 34 -0.49 6.28 -5.61
CA SER A 34 0.56 7.24 -5.30
C SER A 34 1.31 7.69 -6.56
N PRO A 35 1.59 8.99 -6.69
CA PRO A 35 2.46 9.45 -7.77
C PRO A 35 3.90 8.94 -7.63
N ALA A 36 4.30 8.48 -6.43
CA ALA A 36 5.62 7.88 -6.23
C ALA A 36 5.80 6.58 -7.01
N PHE A 37 4.72 5.97 -7.49
CA PHE A 37 4.78 4.73 -8.26
C PHE A 37 5.02 4.97 -9.76
N GLU A 38 5.01 6.20 -10.21
CA GLU A 38 5.25 6.49 -11.61
C GLU A 38 6.65 6.05 -12.03
N GLY A 39 6.72 5.34 -13.17
CA GLY A 39 7.98 4.80 -13.66
C GLY A 39 8.46 3.56 -12.91
N GLN A 40 7.71 3.10 -11.91
CA GLN A 40 8.08 1.94 -11.10
C GLN A 40 7.27 0.72 -11.50
N ARG A 41 7.91 -0.43 -11.61
CA ARG A 41 7.23 -1.70 -11.83
C ARG A 41 6.69 -2.24 -10.50
N ALA A 42 5.85 -3.25 -10.59
CA ALA A 42 5.16 -3.81 -9.43
C ALA A 42 6.09 -4.15 -8.27
N LEU A 43 7.21 -4.83 -8.55
CA LEU A 43 8.14 -5.22 -7.50
C LEU A 43 8.72 -3.99 -6.78
N ALA A 44 9.13 -2.97 -7.54
CA ALA A 44 9.67 -1.75 -6.97
C ALA A 44 8.63 -1.01 -6.13
N ARG A 45 7.38 -0.98 -6.60
CA ARG A 45 6.27 -0.39 -5.84
C ARG A 45 6.04 -1.11 -4.52
N HIS A 46 6.05 -2.44 -4.54
CA HIS A 46 5.88 -3.24 -3.34
C HIS A 46 7.02 -3.00 -2.35
N ARG A 47 8.24 -2.85 -2.84
CA ARG A 47 9.39 -2.56 -2.00
C ARG A 47 9.27 -1.20 -1.31
N LEU A 48 8.73 -0.19 -2.01
CA LEU A 48 8.47 1.11 -1.40
C LEU A 48 7.48 0.99 -0.25
N VAL A 49 6.42 0.21 -0.44
CA VAL A 49 5.41 0.00 0.60
C VAL A 49 6.00 -0.79 1.76
N TYR A 50 6.74 -1.85 1.49
CA TYR A 50 7.38 -2.63 2.55
C TYR A 50 8.36 -1.79 3.35
N ALA A 51 9.10 -0.89 2.71
CA ALA A 51 9.99 0.03 3.41
C ALA A 51 9.20 0.96 4.34
N ALA A 52 8.01 1.38 3.91
CA ALA A 52 7.16 2.26 4.71
C ALA A 52 6.62 1.56 5.96
N VAL A 53 6.24 0.28 5.85
CA VAL A 53 5.59 -0.44 6.94
C VAL A 53 6.53 -1.37 7.71
N GLY A 54 7.73 -1.62 7.18
CA GLY A 54 8.62 -2.64 7.71
C GLY A 54 9.01 -2.46 9.17
N GLU A 55 9.08 -1.22 9.64
CA GLU A 55 9.38 -0.93 11.06
C GLU A 55 8.18 -1.19 11.97
N HIS A 56 6.98 -1.27 11.40
CA HIS A 56 5.73 -1.40 12.14
C HIS A 56 5.15 -2.79 12.06
N LEU A 57 5.64 -3.62 11.14
CA LEU A 57 5.16 -4.99 10.93
C LEU A 57 6.26 -5.99 11.23
N ARG A 58 5.90 -7.04 11.95
CA ARG A 58 6.78 -8.20 12.08
C ARG A 58 6.83 -8.91 10.72
N SER A 59 7.89 -9.69 10.47
CA SER A 59 8.08 -10.36 9.20
C SER A 59 6.91 -11.27 8.81
N ASP A 60 6.29 -11.94 9.78
CA ASP A 60 5.12 -12.77 9.53
C ASP A 60 3.91 -11.94 9.11
N ALA A 61 3.75 -10.76 9.70
CA ALA A 61 2.67 -9.84 9.32
C ALA A 61 2.89 -9.23 7.93
N LEU A 62 4.16 -8.99 7.55
CA LEU A 62 4.49 -8.52 6.20
C LEU A 62 4.01 -9.52 5.13
N HIS A 63 4.16 -10.81 5.40
CA HIS A 63 3.72 -11.86 4.47
C HIS A 63 2.19 -11.92 4.37
N ALA A 64 1.49 -11.38 5.35
CA ALA A 64 0.03 -11.34 5.36
C ALA A 64 -0.55 -10.08 4.71
N LEU A 65 0.31 -9.17 4.24
CA LEU A 65 -0.13 -7.94 3.57
C LEU A 65 -0.17 -8.15 2.06
N SER A 66 -1.39 -8.13 1.51
CA SER A 66 -1.62 -8.11 0.07
C SER A 66 -1.84 -6.66 -0.34
N MET A 67 -1.30 -6.26 -1.49
CA MET A 67 -1.44 -4.88 -1.92
C MET A 67 -1.68 -4.76 -3.41
N GLN A 68 -2.41 -3.72 -3.77
CA GLN A 68 -2.58 -3.27 -5.15
C GLN A 68 -2.04 -1.85 -5.22
N THR A 69 -1.14 -1.61 -6.14
CA THR A 69 -0.43 -0.34 -6.26
C THR A 69 -0.70 0.28 -7.61
N TYR A 70 -1.11 1.54 -7.60
CA TYR A 70 -1.47 2.25 -8.82
C TYR A 70 -0.88 3.65 -8.82
N THR A 71 -0.55 4.16 -10.01
CA THR A 71 -0.40 5.60 -10.17
C THR A 71 -1.79 6.23 -10.24
N PRO A 72 -1.93 7.55 -10.00
CA PRO A 72 -3.22 8.21 -10.14
C PRO A 72 -3.87 7.98 -11.50
N ALA A 73 -3.08 8.01 -12.58
CA ALA A 73 -3.60 7.80 -13.92
C ALA A 73 -4.13 6.37 -14.12
N GLU A 74 -3.41 5.38 -13.59
CA GLU A 74 -3.84 3.97 -13.66
C GLU A 74 -5.15 3.76 -12.91
N TYR A 75 -5.24 4.35 -11.74
CA TYR A 75 -6.43 4.20 -10.91
C TYR A 75 -7.65 4.87 -11.54
N GLU A 76 -7.44 6.04 -12.15
CA GLU A 76 -8.51 6.73 -12.86
C GLU A 76 -9.08 5.87 -13.99
N LYS A 77 -8.23 5.17 -14.74
CA LYS A 77 -8.68 4.25 -15.78
C LYS A 77 -9.54 3.12 -15.23
N ILE A 78 -9.18 2.59 -14.07
CA ILE A 78 -9.94 1.53 -13.41
C ILE A 78 -11.32 2.05 -13.01
N LEU A 79 -11.39 3.24 -12.44
CA LEU A 79 -12.65 3.83 -12.00
C LEU A 79 -13.57 4.15 -13.17
N ASN A 80 -13.02 4.43 -14.35
CA ASN A 80 -13.78 4.82 -15.54
C ASN A 80 -14.05 3.65 -16.50
N SER A 81 -13.65 2.46 -16.15
CA SER A 81 -13.83 1.28 -17.01
C SER A 81 -15.14 0.56 -16.73
#